data_2f586199b06eb35bcf5955afe8c142c9
#
_entry.id   2f586199b06eb35bcf5955afe8c142c9
#
_cell.length_a   1.000
_cell.length_b   1.000
_cell.length_c   1.000
_cell.angle_alpha   90.00
_cell.angle_beta   90.00
_cell.angle_gamma   90.00
#
_symmetry.space_group_name_H-M   'P 1'
#
loop_
_entity.id
_entity.type
_entity.pdbx_description
1 polymer ?
#
loop_
_entity_poly.entity_id
_entity_poly.type
_entity_poly.pdbx_seq_one_letter_code
_entity_poly.pdbx_strand_id
1 'polypeptide(L)'
;ALLAVIIVTVVRISSPAVYEMKSEAQRQAFLKEMGWEVSDEYDECKAVTIPKEFNEVYEKYNKLQKQQGFDLEDYKGKTAEVYTYSVKNYGNKKQEVRANLIVCEGQLVGGDVCSAELDGFMQGLRKK
;
A
#
# COMPACT_ATOMS: atom_id res chain seq x y z
N ALA A 1 37.69 0.64 13.16
CA ALA A 1 36.52 -0.02 13.78
C ALA A 1 35.30 0.91 13.80
N LEU A 2 35.51 2.14 14.27
CA LEU A 2 34.41 3.13 14.31
C LEU A 2 33.91 3.50 12.93
N LEU A 3 34.79 3.64 11.94
CA LEU A 3 34.43 3.97 10.56
C LEU A 3 33.60 2.87 9.94
N ALA A 4 33.92 1.61 10.20
CA ALA A 4 33.16 0.47 9.67
C ALA A 4 31.73 0.45 10.22
N VAL A 5 31.54 0.77 11.49
CA VAL A 5 30.20 0.84 12.11
C VAL A 5 29.38 1.96 11.49
N ILE A 6 29.95 3.11 11.25
CA ILE A 6 29.26 4.24 10.62
C ILE A 6 28.82 3.89 9.19
N ILE A 7 29.68 3.24 8.41
CA ILE A 7 29.36 2.83 7.03
C ILE A 7 28.19 1.86 7.02
N VAL A 8 28.15 0.89 7.93
CA VAL A 8 27.05 -0.09 8.03
C VAL A 8 25.73 0.63 8.37
N THR A 9 25.77 1.62 9.25
CA THR A 9 24.59 2.40 9.61
C THR A 9 24.04 3.18 8.41
N VAL A 10 24.88 3.80 7.61
CA VAL A 10 24.49 4.54 6.41
C VAL A 10 23.84 3.60 5.39
N VAL A 11 24.40 2.42 5.17
CA VAL A 11 23.84 1.42 4.25
C VAL A 11 22.44 1.00 4.68
N ARG A 12 22.21 0.80 5.98
CA ARG A 12 20.89 0.45 6.50
C ARG A 12 19.84 1.54 6.26
N ILE A 13 20.23 2.80 6.44
CA ILE A 13 19.32 3.94 6.24
C ILE A 13 18.88 4.04 4.78
N SER A 14 19.74 3.68 3.83
CA SER A 14 19.44 3.77 2.40
C SER A 14 18.65 2.59 1.86
N SER A 15 18.42 1.53 2.64
CA SER A 15 17.65 0.36 2.20
C SER A 15 16.15 0.65 2.22
N PRO A 16 15.39 0.32 1.15
CA PRO A 16 13.95 0.51 1.14
C PRO A 16 13.25 -0.43 2.12
N ALA A 17 12.13 0.03 2.67
CA ALA A 17 11.31 -0.80 3.54
C ALA A 17 10.60 -1.88 2.73
N VAL A 18 10.57 -3.09 3.27
CA VAL A 18 9.89 -4.24 2.66
C VAL A 18 8.84 -4.74 3.64
N TYR A 19 7.60 -4.88 3.17
CA TYR A 19 6.49 -5.34 3.98
C TYR A 19 5.99 -6.68 3.44
N GLU A 20 6.13 -7.74 4.25
CA GLU A 20 5.59 -9.05 3.93
C GLU A 20 4.08 -9.06 4.14
N MET A 21 3.35 -9.59 3.16
CA MET A 21 1.88 -9.55 3.12
C MET A 21 1.25 -10.91 2.83
N LYS A 22 1.95 -11.99 3.18
CA LYS A 22 1.50 -13.35 2.86
C LYS A 22 0.33 -13.84 3.71
N SER A 23 0.15 -13.28 4.91
CA SER A 23 -0.90 -13.71 5.83
C SER A 23 -1.83 -12.58 6.20
N GLU A 24 -3.04 -12.94 6.65
CA GLU A 24 -4.00 -11.95 7.19
C GLU A 24 -3.40 -11.20 8.37
N ALA A 25 -2.67 -11.90 9.24
CA ALA A 25 -2.04 -11.28 10.39
C ALA A 25 -1.04 -10.19 9.99
N GLN A 26 -0.25 -10.44 8.95
CA GLN A 26 0.72 -9.45 8.44
C GLN A 26 0.01 -8.22 7.86
N ARG A 27 -1.07 -8.43 7.10
CA ARG A 27 -1.85 -7.33 6.53
C ARG A 27 -2.52 -6.50 7.60
N GLN A 28 -3.11 -7.14 8.61
CA GLN A 28 -3.73 -6.45 9.74
C GLN A 28 -2.71 -5.64 10.54
N ALA A 29 -1.55 -6.22 10.82
CA ALA A 29 -0.49 -5.55 11.56
C ALA A 29 0.00 -4.30 10.81
N PHE A 30 0.14 -4.40 9.49
CA PHE A 30 0.54 -3.25 8.67
C PHE A 30 -0.48 -2.12 8.73
N LEU A 31 -1.76 -2.44 8.55
CA LEU A 31 -2.83 -1.43 8.57
C LEU A 31 -2.94 -0.75 9.93
N LYS A 32 -2.75 -1.52 11.00
CA LYS A 32 -2.72 -0.97 12.36
C LYS A 32 -1.54 -0.02 12.54
N GLU A 33 -0.37 -0.40 12.04
CA GLU A 33 0.82 0.47 12.06
C GLU A 33 0.59 1.77 11.29
N MET A 34 -0.17 1.71 10.20
CA MET A 34 -0.53 2.90 9.42
C MET A 34 -1.57 3.78 10.12
N GLY A 35 -2.16 3.31 11.20
CA GLY A 35 -3.10 4.08 12.02
C GLY A 35 -4.56 3.74 11.81
N TRP A 36 -4.86 2.68 11.05
CA TRP A 36 -6.23 2.35 10.69
C TRP A 36 -6.81 1.22 11.54
N GLU A 37 -8.09 1.38 11.87
CA GLU A 37 -8.92 0.30 12.38
C GLU A 37 -9.74 -0.22 11.21
N VAL A 38 -9.60 -1.49 10.90
CA VAL A 38 -10.23 -2.09 9.74
C VAL A 38 -11.05 -3.33 10.13
N SER A 39 -11.82 -3.83 9.16
CA SER A 39 -12.56 -5.09 9.32
C SER A 39 -11.61 -6.24 9.68
N ASP A 40 -12.13 -7.24 10.39
CA ASP A 40 -11.33 -8.37 10.92
C ASP A 40 -10.69 -9.23 9.83
N GLU A 41 -11.27 -9.19 8.64
CA GLU A 41 -10.73 -9.84 7.46
C GLU A 41 -11.02 -8.97 6.25
N TYR A 42 -10.37 -9.25 5.11
CA TYR A 42 -10.63 -8.46 3.92
C TYR A 42 -12.06 -8.69 3.41
N ASP A 43 -12.66 -7.61 2.86
CA ASP A 43 -13.98 -7.67 2.23
C ASP A 43 -13.90 -8.24 0.83
N GLU A 44 -12.79 -8.02 0.15
CA GLU A 44 -12.56 -8.45 -1.22
C GLU A 44 -11.08 -8.70 -1.45
N CYS A 45 -10.80 -9.72 -2.25
CA CYS A 45 -9.45 -9.99 -2.79
C CYS A 45 -9.60 -10.20 -4.29
N LYS A 46 -8.93 -9.38 -5.06
CA LYS A 46 -9.05 -9.40 -6.51
C LYS A 46 -7.68 -9.55 -7.17
N ALA A 47 -7.55 -10.51 -8.08
CA ALA A 47 -6.35 -10.64 -8.91
C ALA A 47 -6.38 -9.59 -10.00
N VAL A 48 -5.28 -8.85 -10.16
CA VAL A 48 -5.13 -7.81 -11.18
C VAL A 48 -3.80 -7.98 -11.89
N THR A 49 -3.72 -7.53 -13.14
CA THR A 49 -2.45 -7.48 -13.85
C THR A 49 -2.01 -6.03 -13.91
N ILE A 50 -0.79 -5.76 -13.43
CA ILE A 50 -0.21 -4.42 -13.54
C ILE A 50 0.12 -4.18 -15.02
N PRO A 51 -0.40 -3.12 -15.65
CA PRO A 51 -0.25 -2.95 -17.10
C PRO A 51 1.21 -2.85 -17.52
N LYS A 52 1.51 -3.33 -18.71
CA LYS A 52 2.84 -3.19 -19.32
C LYS A 52 3.11 -1.76 -19.75
N GLU A 53 2.05 -1.04 -20.12
CA GLU A 53 2.13 0.38 -20.49
C GLU A 53 1.13 1.16 -19.64
N PHE A 54 1.61 2.22 -18.99
CA PHE A 54 0.77 3.04 -18.12
C PHE A 54 0.11 4.15 -18.94
N ASN A 55 -1.23 4.23 -18.86
CA ASN A 55 -1.97 5.37 -19.36
C ASN A 55 -1.92 6.50 -18.32
N GLU A 56 -2.54 7.65 -18.62
CA GLU A 56 -2.56 8.80 -17.72
C GLU A 56 -3.14 8.49 -16.35
N VAL A 57 -4.21 7.70 -16.30
CA VAL A 57 -4.87 7.33 -15.05
C VAL A 57 -3.91 6.50 -14.18
N TYR A 58 -3.25 5.53 -14.80
CA TYR A 58 -2.32 4.67 -14.07
C TYR A 58 -1.06 5.41 -13.65
N GLU A 59 -0.54 6.30 -14.47
CA GLU A 59 0.60 7.14 -14.12
C GLU A 59 0.28 8.04 -12.91
N LYS A 60 -0.91 8.60 -12.88
CA LYS A 60 -1.37 9.41 -11.76
C LYS A 60 -1.49 8.59 -10.48
N TYR A 61 -2.02 7.39 -10.58
CA TYR A 61 -2.08 6.46 -9.46
C TYR A 61 -0.68 6.09 -8.97
N ASN A 62 0.24 5.82 -9.89
CA ASN A 62 1.61 5.49 -9.52
C ASN A 62 2.36 6.68 -8.90
N LYS A 63 2.00 7.90 -9.25
CA LYS A 63 2.56 9.08 -8.59
C LYS A 63 2.23 9.08 -7.10
N LEU A 64 1.01 8.70 -6.74
CA LEU A 64 0.63 8.52 -5.34
C LEU A 64 1.47 7.41 -4.69
N GLN A 65 1.76 6.34 -5.42
CA GLN A 65 2.58 5.25 -4.89
C GLN A 65 4.02 5.71 -4.64
N LYS A 66 4.58 6.47 -5.56
CA LYS A 66 5.95 7.01 -5.41
C LYS A 66 6.07 7.91 -4.18
N GLN A 67 5.04 8.66 -3.86
CA GLN A 67 5.01 9.49 -2.65
C GLN A 67 5.10 8.65 -1.37
N GLN A 68 4.71 7.40 -1.45
CA GLN A 68 4.76 6.45 -0.33
C GLN A 68 6.03 5.60 -0.33
N GLY A 69 6.89 5.76 -1.33
CA GLY A 69 8.10 4.96 -1.46
C GLY A 69 7.94 3.70 -2.32
N PHE A 70 6.81 3.55 -3.00
CA PHE A 70 6.56 2.45 -3.93
C PHE A 70 6.68 2.91 -5.37
N ASP A 71 6.88 1.97 -6.29
CA ASP A 71 6.88 2.27 -7.73
C ASP A 71 6.33 1.08 -8.50
N LEU A 72 5.11 1.22 -9.03
CA LEU A 72 4.45 0.15 -9.76
C LEU A 72 5.11 -0.14 -11.12
N GLU A 73 5.95 0.76 -11.62
CA GLU A 73 6.70 0.49 -12.85
C GLU A 73 7.63 -0.71 -12.71
N ASP A 74 8.11 -1.00 -11.51
CA ASP A 74 8.97 -2.16 -11.25
C ASP A 74 8.23 -3.49 -11.39
N TYR A 75 6.90 -3.44 -11.49
CA TYR A 75 6.03 -4.63 -11.52
C TYR A 75 5.18 -4.72 -12.77
N LYS A 76 5.52 -3.97 -13.83
CA LYS A 76 4.79 -4.00 -15.11
C LYS A 76 4.63 -5.42 -15.63
N GLY A 77 3.41 -5.76 -16.02
CA GLY A 77 3.07 -7.06 -16.57
C GLY A 77 2.90 -8.17 -15.54
N LYS A 78 3.17 -7.91 -14.27
CA LYS A 78 3.03 -8.91 -13.21
C LYS A 78 1.59 -8.96 -12.69
N THR A 79 1.20 -10.14 -12.22
CA THR A 79 -0.08 -10.32 -11.53
C THR A 79 0.09 -9.99 -10.06
N ALA A 80 -0.85 -9.23 -9.52
CA ALA A 80 -0.89 -8.86 -8.13
C ALA A 80 -2.28 -9.15 -7.56
N GLU A 81 -2.40 -9.15 -6.23
CA GLU A 81 -3.66 -9.32 -5.53
C GLU A 81 -3.96 -8.03 -4.79
N VAL A 82 -5.17 -7.52 -4.94
CA VAL A 82 -5.62 -6.33 -4.22
C VAL A 82 -6.55 -6.78 -3.10
N TYR A 83 -6.12 -6.56 -1.85
CA TYR A 83 -6.92 -6.82 -0.65
C TYR A 83 -7.58 -5.54 -0.22
N THR A 84 -8.90 -5.56 -0.09
CA THR A 84 -9.71 -4.40 0.28
C THR A 84 -10.31 -4.61 1.65
N TYR A 85 -10.12 -3.65 2.54
CA TYR A 85 -10.63 -3.65 3.92
C TYR A 85 -11.54 -2.44 4.14
N SER A 86 -12.59 -2.62 4.93
CA SER A 86 -13.40 -1.48 5.40
C SER A 86 -12.67 -0.76 6.52
N VAL A 87 -12.56 0.55 6.41
CA VAL A 87 -11.92 1.40 7.43
C VAL A 87 -13.00 1.92 8.39
N LYS A 88 -12.80 1.69 9.68
CA LYS A 88 -13.78 2.02 10.71
C LYS A 88 -13.53 3.35 11.41
N ASN A 89 -12.30 3.85 11.39
CA ASN A 89 -11.91 5.03 12.16
C ASN A 89 -11.58 6.26 11.34
N TYR A 90 -12.16 6.38 10.15
CA TYR A 90 -12.06 7.62 9.40
C TYR A 90 -13.02 8.65 10.00
N GLY A 91 -12.59 9.91 10.08
CA GLY A 91 -13.31 10.95 10.83
C GLY A 91 -14.73 11.25 10.39
N ASN A 92 -15.07 11.08 9.11
CA ASN A 92 -16.43 11.29 8.63
C ASN A 92 -17.16 9.96 8.47
N LYS A 93 -18.05 9.67 9.42
CA LYS A 93 -18.78 8.39 9.48
C LYS A 93 -19.81 8.19 8.37
N LYS A 94 -20.12 9.23 7.60
CA LYS A 94 -21.11 9.14 6.52
C LYS A 94 -20.53 8.58 5.23
N GLN A 95 -19.21 8.52 5.11
CA GLN A 95 -18.55 7.98 3.93
C GLN A 95 -18.07 6.56 4.18
N GLU A 96 -18.28 5.71 3.18
CA GLU A 96 -17.62 4.41 3.16
C GLU A 96 -16.16 4.62 2.77
N VAL A 97 -15.25 4.22 3.63
CA VAL A 97 -13.81 4.35 3.40
C VAL A 97 -13.19 2.97 3.34
N ARG A 98 -12.32 2.75 2.37
CA ARG A 98 -11.65 1.48 2.14
C ARG A 98 -10.16 1.64 2.07
N ALA A 99 -9.45 0.65 2.60
CA ALA A 99 -8.00 0.52 2.45
C ALA A 99 -7.72 -0.59 1.45
N ASN A 100 -6.91 -0.30 0.44
CA ASN A 100 -6.54 -1.26 -0.60
C ASN A 100 -5.05 -1.53 -0.52
N LEU A 101 -4.69 -2.81 -0.40
CA LEU A 101 -3.30 -3.26 -0.39
C LEU A 101 -3.00 -4.02 -1.68
N ILE A 102 -2.03 -3.56 -2.44
CA ILE A 102 -1.58 -4.24 -3.65
C ILE A 102 -0.40 -5.13 -3.28
N VAL A 103 -0.58 -6.43 -3.44
CA VAL A 103 0.40 -7.43 -3.02
C VAL A 103 0.88 -8.20 -4.25
N CYS A 104 2.19 -8.23 -4.46
CA CYS A 104 2.81 -8.96 -5.57
C CYS A 104 3.89 -9.86 -4.99
N GLU A 105 3.80 -11.16 -5.32
CA GLU A 105 4.76 -12.15 -4.81
C GLU A 105 4.90 -12.12 -3.28
N GLY A 106 3.79 -11.90 -2.59
CA GLY A 106 3.74 -11.89 -1.12
C GLY A 106 4.24 -10.60 -0.46
N GLN A 107 4.56 -9.57 -1.22
CA GLN A 107 5.06 -8.30 -0.70
C GLN A 107 4.16 -7.14 -1.09
N LEU A 108 4.07 -6.14 -0.23
CA LEU A 108 3.33 -4.92 -0.52
C LEU A 108 4.06 -4.11 -1.58
N VAL A 109 3.39 -3.81 -2.68
CA VAL A 109 3.97 -3.02 -3.78
C VAL A 109 3.25 -1.69 -4.00
N GLY A 110 2.15 -1.47 -3.31
CA GLY A 110 1.41 -0.22 -3.38
C GLY A 110 0.11 -0.31 -2.62
N GLY A 111 -0.65 0.77 -2.64
CA GLY A 111 -1.96 0.80 -2.01
C GLY A 111 -2.46 2.21 -1.80
N ASP A 112 -3.65 2.30 -1.24
CA ASP A 112 -4.30 3.57 -0.99
C ASP A 112 -5.40 3.41 0.05
N VAL A 113 -5.86 4.55 0.56
CA VAL A 113 -7.10 4.64 1.34
C VAL A 113 -7.99 5.60 0.59
N CYS A 114 -9.20 5.18 0.27
CA CYS A 114 -10.10 5.97 -0.56
C CYS A 114 -11.54 5.89 -0.08
N SER A 115 -12.32 6.90 -0.49
CA SER A 115 -13.76 6.85 -0.37
C SER A 115 -14.33 5.94 -1.46
N ALA A 116 -15.35 5.17 -1.12
CA ALA A 116 -16.06 4.33 -2.10
C ALA A 116 -16.94 5.14 -3.05
N GLU A 117 -17.12 6.43 -2.80
CA GLU A 117 -17.96 7.30 -3.62
C GLU A 117 -17.20 7.82 -4.84
N LEU A 118 -17.95 8.13 -5.93
CA LEU A 118 -17.39 8.58 -7.20
C LEU A 118 -16.50 9.82 -7.09
N ASP A 119 -16.91 10.81 -6.32
CA ASP A 119 -16.16 12.06 -6.13
C ASP A 119 -15.40 12.07 -4.80
N GLY A 120 -15.08 10.88 -4.29
CA GLY A 120 -14.40 10.73 -3.03
C GLY A 120 -12.90 11.02 -3.10
N PHE A 121 -12.29 11.06 -1.94
CA PHE A 121 -10.85 11.26 -1.82
C PHE A 121 -10.07 9.97 -2.08
N MET A 122 -8.79 10.14 -2.36
CA MET A 122 -7.81 9.06 -2.37
C MET A 122 -6.52 9.59 -1.76
N GLN A 123 -5.94 8.83 -0.85
CA GLN A 123 -4.70 9.19 -0.17
C GLN A 123 -3.80 7.97 -0.01
N GLY A 124 -2.57 8.18 0.42
CA GLY A 124 -1.67 7.09 0.75
C GLY A 124 -2.13 6.28 1.96
N LEU A 125 -1.46 5.19 2.20
CA LEU A 125 -1.83 4.23 3.25
C LEU A 125 -1.65 4.76 4.67
N ARG A 126 -0.69 5.66 4.90
CA ARG A 126 -0.46 6.18 6.25
C ARG A 126 -1.55 7.20 6.64
N LYS A 127 -2.14 7.00 7.80
CA LYS A 127 -3.10 7.95 8.35
C LYS A 127 -2.43 9.27 8.68
N LYS A 128 -3.03 10.35 8.25
CA LYS A 128 -2.53 11.70 8.50
C LYS A 128 -3.04 12.26 9.82
#